data_b8b693ea876bc9266ce0b0a96d874894
#
_entry.id   b8b693ea876bc9266ce0b0a96d874894
#
_cell.length_a   1.000
_cell.length_b   1.000
_cell.length_c   1.000
_cell.angle_alpha   90.00
_cell.angle_beta   90.00
_cell.angle_gamma   90.00
#
_symmetry.space_group_name_H-M   'P 1'
#
loop_
_entity.id
_entity.type
_entity.pdbx_description
1 polymer ?
#
loop_
_entity_poly.entity_id
_entity_poly.type
_entity_poly.pdbx_seq_one_letter_code
_entity_poly.pdbx_strand_id
1 'polypeptide(L)'
;MVEAIVTEYWKVDDGEAPLPEPGNLRAGLETIGRRYVALLTQPGMAALFRIVIAEVSRFPELGETQFKLGKMPYFESVRRYLAAESAAGTARLDDAEMAATQFLGMISNYVFWPRMLLARWEPDDTAITNAVDQAVLTMLARYGAPGTHSA
;
A
#
# COMPACT_ATOMS: atom_id res chain seq x y z
N MET A 1 -13.78 19.06 8.14
CA MET A 1 -14.65 17.85 8.05
C MET A 1 -14.07 16.80 7.12
N VAL A 2 -13.68 17.15 5.89
CA VAL A 2 -13.05 16.21 4.95
C VAL A 2 -11.76 15.61 5.49
N GLU A 3 -10.93 16.43 6.11
CA GLU A 3 -9.66 15.99 6.71
C GLU A 3 -9.86 14.87 7.74
N ALA A 4 -10.86 15.01 8.60
CA ALA A 4 -11.17 14.01 9.61
C ALA A 4 -11.61 12.68 8.98
N ILE A 5 -12.41 12.76 7.92
CA ILE A 5 -12.87 11.57 7.20
C ILE A 5 -11.69 10.86 6.53
N VAL A 6 -10.85 11.61 5.81
CA VAL A 6 -9.67 11.05 5.17
C VAL A 6 -8.74 10.40 6.19
N THR A 7 -8.45 11.09 7.28
CA THR A 7 -7.59 10.57 8.35
C THR A 7 -8.16 9.28 8.95
N GLU A 8 -9.47 9.24 9.16
CA GLU A 8 -10.14 8.05 9.71
C GLU A 8 -10.00 6.83 8.80
N TYR A 9 -10.24 6.99 7.50
CA TYR A 9 -10.13 5.89 6.55
C TYR A 9 -8.71 5.37 6.38
N TRP A 10 -7.71 6.23 6.54
CA TRP A 10 -6.32 5.84 6.37
C TRP A 10 -5.64 5.38 7.66
N LYS A 11 -6.34 5.35 8.78
CA LYS A 11 -5.81 4.73 9.98
C LYS A 11 -5.70 3.22 9.77
N VAL A 12 -4.51 2.71 9.96
CA VAL A 12 -4.27 1.26 9.96
C VAL A 12 -4.40 0.78 11.39
N ASP A 13 -5.43 -0.02 11.67
CA ASP A 13 -5.64 -0.67 12.97
C ASP A 13 -5.40 0.24 14.18
N ASP A 14 -6.36 1.09 14.51
CA ASP A 14 -6.30 1.99 15.67
C ASP A 14 -4.99 2.78 15.81
N GLY A 15 -4.26 2.89 14.70
CA GLY A 15 -3.11 3.77 14.58
C GLY A 15 -1.81 3.23 15.16
N GLU A 16 -1.70 1.94 15.51
CA GLU A 16 -0.52 1.55 16.29
C GLU A 16 0.11 0.19 16.03
N ALA A 17 -0.28 -0.52 14.97
CA ALA A 17 0.51 -1.68 14.60
C ALA A 17 1.85 -1.19 14.03
N PRO A 18 2.97 -1.41 14.72
CA PRO A 18 4.26 -0.96 14.21
C PRO A 18 4.57 -1.65 12.89
N LEU A 19 5.34 -0.99 12.03
CA LEU A 19 5.88 -1.63 10.85
C LEU A 19 6.71 -2.84 11.27
N PRO A 20 6.81 -3.88 10.42
CA PRO A 20 7.67 -5.02 10.73
C PRO A 20 9.11 -4.58 11.01
N GLU A 21 9.75 -5.24 11.94
CA GLU A 21 11.16 -5.05 12.19
C GLU A 21 11.97 -5.51 10.97
N PRO A 22 13.04 -4.80 10.59
CA PRO A 22 13.88 -5.24 9.49
C PRO A 22 14.63 -6.52 9.84
N GLY A 23 14.95 -7.32 8.83
CA GLY A 23 15.70 -8.57 8.98
C GLY A 23 15.10 -9.72 8.17
N ASN A 24 13.83 -9.62 7.78
CA ASN A 24 13.17 -10.61 6.95
C ASN A 24 12.26 -9.89 5.94
N LEU A 25 12.84 -9.58 4.78
CA LEU A 25 12.16 -8.81 3.74
C LEU A 25 10.87 -9.48 3.28
N ARG A 26 10.89 -10.81 3.05
CA ARG A 26 9.69 -11.55 2.64
C ARG A 26 8.56 -11.39 3.65
N ALA A 27 8.81 -11.70 4.90
CA ALA A 27 7.78 -11.63 5.94
C ALA A 27 7.26 -10.21 6.14
N GLY A 28 8.14 -9.23 6.07
CA GLY A 28 7.76 -7.81 6.18
C GLY A 28 6.87 -7.36 5.04
N LEU A 29 7.23 -7.69 3.80
CA LEU A 29 6.43 -7.35 2.63
C LEU A 29 5.07 -8.07 2.66
N GLU A 30 5.03 -9.34 3.06
CA GLU A 30 3.76 -10.06 3.21
C GLU A 30 2.85 -9.38 4.24
N THR A 31 3.38 -8.96 5.37
CA THR A 31 2.63 -8.25 6.40
C THR A 31 2.10 -6.92 5.88
N ILE A 32 2.95 -6.12 5.26
CA ILE A 32 2.57 -4.81 4.70
C ILE A 32 1.54 -4.99 3.60
N GLY A 33 1.73 -5.96 2.70
CA GLY A 33 0.80 -6.23 1.61
C GLY A 33 -0.60 -6.58 2.11
N ARG A 34 -0.70 -7.45 3.12
CA ARG A 34 -1.99 -7.81 3.71
C ARG A 34 -2.66 -6.63 4.42
N ARG A 35 -1.89 -5.82 5.13
CA ARG A 35 -2.40 -4.60 5.77
C ARG A 35 -2.91 -3.59 4.73
N TYR A 36 -2.18 -3.47 3.63
CA TYR A 36 -2.58 -2.56 2.55
C TYR A 36 -3.89 -3.00 1.90
N VAL A 37 -4.05 -4.31 1.64
CA VAL A 37 -5.31 -4.85 1.14
C VAL A 37 -6.45 -4.54 2.12
N ALA A 38 -6.25 -4.78 3.41
CA ALA A 38 -7.26 -4.49 4.43
C ALA A 38 -7.66 -3.00 4.44
N LEU A 39 -6.67 -2.12 4.28
CA LEU A 39 -6.90 -0.68 4.20
C LEU A 39 -7.72 -0.32 2.97
N LEU A 40 -7.35 -0.83 1.79
CA LEU A 40 -8.02 -0.51 0.52
C LEU A 40 -9.42 -1.12 0.41
N THR A 41 -9.67 -2.23 1.09
CA THR A 41 -10.95 -2.93 1.02
C THR A 41 -11.92 -2.56 2.14
N GLN A 42 -11.59 -1.57 2.96
CA GLN A 42 -12.52 -1.05 3.97
C GLN A 42 -13.82 -0.60 3.32
N PRO A 43 -14.97 -0.89 3.96
CA PRO A 43 -16.26 -0.36 3.50
C PRO A 43 -16.18 1.17 3.36
N GLY A 44 -16.56 1.69 2.20
CA GLY A 44 -16.57 3.12 1.95
C GLY A 44 -15.28 3.70 1.37
N MET A 45 -14.15 2.99 1.40
CA MET A 45 -12.89 3.52 0.84
C MET A 45 -13.01 3.82 -0.66
N ALA A 46 -13.54 2.87 -1.45
CA ALA A 46 -13.75 3.07 -2.88
C ALA A 46 -14.75 4.20 -3.16
N ALA A 47 -15.81 4.30 -2.36
CA ALA A 47 -16.79 5.38 -2.50
C ALA A 47 -16.15 6.75 -2.20
N LEU A 48 -15.31 6.83 -1.18
CA LEU A 48 -14.57 8.06 -0.86
C LEU A 48 -13.70 8.50 -2.04
N PHE A 49 -12.94 7.60 -2.63
CA PHE A 49 -12.10 7.90 -3.80
C PHE A 49 -12.93 8.35 -4.99
N ARG A 50 -14.06 7.70 -5.26
CA ARG A 50 -14.95 8.10 -6.37
C ARG A 50 -15.50 9.52 -6.16
N ILE A 51 -15.87 9.87 -4.93
CA ILE A 51 -16.34 11.21 -4.60
C ILE A 51 -15.22 12.24 -4.83
N VAL A 52 -14.02 11.97 -4.33
CA VAL A 52 -12.88 12.86 -4.51
C VAL A 52 -12.57 13.05 -6.00
N ILE A 53 -12.50 11.96 -6.77
CA ILE A 53 -12.23 12.02 -8.21
C ILE A 53 -13.33 12.82 -8.95
N ALA A 54 -14.59 12.61 -8.59
CA ALA A 54 -15.71 13.32 -9.21
C ALA A 54 -15.68 14.83 -8.93
N GLU A 55 -15.22 15.23 -7.76
CA GLU A 55 -15.29 16.62 -7.31
C GLU A 55 -13.96 17.38 -7.42
N VAL A 56 -12.85 16.70 -7.71
CA VAL A 56 -11.52 17.31 -7.67
C VAL A 56 -11.36 18.46 -8.68
N SER A 57 -12.05 18.41 -9.81
CA SER A 57 -12.02 19.49 -10.82
C SER A 57 -12.65 20.78 -10.32
N ARG A 58 -13.66 20.67 -9.45
CA ARG A 58 -14.34 21.82 -8.83
C ARG A 58 -13.69 22.25 -7.52
N PHE A 59 -13.18 21.28 -6.77
CA PHE A 59 -12.58 21.48 -5.44
C PHE A 59 -11.22 20.78 -5.36
N PRO A 60 -10.17 21.37 -5.95
CA PRO A 60 -8.84 20.75 -5.97
C PRO A 60 -8.30 20.38 -4.60
N GLU A 61 -8.71 21.10 -3.55
CA GLU A 61 -8.31 20.84 -2.17
C GLU A 61 -8.74 19.48 -1.64
N LEU A 62 -9.79 18.86 -2.22
CA LEU A 62 -10.20 17.51 -1.84
C LEU A 62 -9.13 16.49 -2.22
N GLY A 63 -8.59 16.62 -3.44
CA GLY A 63 -7.51 15.77 -3.92
C GLY A 63 -6.23 15.95 -3.11
N GLU A 64 -5.88 17.20 -2.81
CA GLU A 64 -4.72 17.51 -1.98
C GLU A 64 -4.85 16.91 -0.57
N THR A 65 -6.03 17.04 0.04
CA THR A 65 -6.30 16.45 1.37
C THR A 65 -6.16 14.93 1.33
N GLN A 66 -6.80 14.27 0.37
CA GLN A 66 -6.73 12.82 0.20
C GLN A 66 -5.28 12.35 0.03
N PHE A 67 -4.51 13.06 -0.77
CA PHE A 67 -3.12 12.72 -1.03
C PHE A 67 -2.22 12.96 0.18
N LYS A 68 -2.27 14.17 0.77
CA LYS A 68 -1.37 14.57 1.87
C LYS A 68 -1.67 13.90 3.20
N LEU A 69 -2.94 13.73 3.55
CA LEU A 69 -3.34 13.17 4.85
C LEU A 69 -3.64 11.69 4.80
N GLY A 70 -3.92 11.15 3.63
CA GLY A 70 -4.22 9.74 3.44
C GLY A 70 -3.06 8.97 2.85
N LYS A 71 -2.88 9.08 1.55
CA LYS A 71 -1.94 8.27 0.79
C LYS A 71 -0.49 8.47 1.22
N MET A 72 -0.04 9.72 1.34
CA MET A 72 1.37 10.00 1.56
C MET A 72 1.93 9.53 2.90
N PRO A 73 1.25 9.70 4.04
CA PRO A 73 1.76 9.19 5.30
C PRO A 73 1.96 7.68 5.28
N TYR A 74 1.04 6.93 4.68
CA TYR A 74 1.15 5.48 4.55
C TYR A 74 2.31 5.10 3.62
N PHE A 75 2.36 5.71 2.45
CA PHE A 75 3.44 5.51 1.49
C PHE A 75 4.81 5.78 2.12
N GLU A 76 4.94 6.87 2.86
CA GLU A 76 6.18 7.26 3.52
C GLU A 76 6.61 6.23 4.58
N SER A 77 5.65 5.63 5.29
CA SER A 77 5.97 4.57 6.25
C SER A 77 6.53 3.33 5.56
N VAL A 78 5.99 2.96 4.41
CA VAL A 78 6.48 1.82 3.62
C VAL A 78 7.88 2.13 3.05
N ARG A 79 8.09 3.34 2.56
CA ARG A 79 9.41 3.78 2.09
C ARG A 79 10.47 3.66 3.20
N ARG A 80 10.14 4.13 4.40
CA ARG A 80 11.05 4.02 5.57
C ARG A 80 11.35 2.57 5.93
N TYR A 81 10.33 1.71 5.89
CA TYR A 81 10.52 0.29 6.12
C TYR A 81 11.51 -0.32 5.13
N LEU A 82 11.33 -0.06 3.84
CA LEU A 82 12.22 -0.58 2.80
C LEU A 82 13.65 -0.04 2.96
N ALA A 83 13.79 1.24 3.30
CA ALA A 83 15.10 1.82 3.60
C ALA A 83 15.77 1.13 4.80
N ALA A 84 15.00 0.76 5.83
CA ALA A 84 15.51 0.02 6.99
C ALA A 84 15.97 -1.39 6.61
N GLU A 85 15.24 -2.08 5.73
CA GLU A 85 15.67 -3.39 5.21
C GLU A 85 16.97 -3.26 4.39
N SER A 86 17.11 -2.20 3.61
CA SER A 86 18.35 -1.93 2.88
C SER A 86 19.51 -1.69 3.86
N ALA A 87 19.29 -0.91 4.90
CA ALA A 87 20.30 -0.66 5.93
C ALA A 87 20.67 -1.92 6.70
N ALA A 88 19.74 -2.85 6.88
CA ALA A 88 19.97 -4.14 7.52
C ALA A 88 20.65 -5.17 6.61
N GLY A 89 20.82 -4.86 5.32
CA GLY A 89 21.46 -5.75 4.36
C GLY A 89 20.55 -6.81 3.75
N THR A 90 19.26 -6.79 4.04
CA THR A 90 18.28 -7.75 3.52
C THR A 90 17.65 -7.33 2.20
N ALA A 91 17.83 -6.07 1.82
CA ALA A 91 17.38 -5.54 0.54
C ALA A 91 18.49 -4.72 -0.13
N ARG A 92 18.44 -4.63 -1.45
CA ARG A 92 19.32 -3.78 -2.26
C ARG A 92 18.49 -2.75 -2.99
N LEU A 93 18.44 -1.55 -2.43
CA LEU A 93 17.64 -0.45 -2.96
C LEU A 93 18.53 0.73 -3.31
N ASP A 94 18.38 1.23 -4.54
CA ASP A 94 18.94 2.52 -4.92
C ASP A 94 17.93 3.63 -4.67
N ASP A 95 16.63 3.30 -4.76
CA ASP A 95 15.53 4.25 -4.64
C ASP A 95 14.37 3.61 -3.87
N ALA A 96 14.31 3.88 -2.57
CA ALA A 96 13.26 3.34 -1.70
C ALA A 96 11.88 3.89 -2.04
N GLU A 97 11.79 5.12 -2.56
CA GLU A 97 10.53 5.72 -3.00
C GLU A 97 9.96 4.95 -4.20
N MET A 98 10.80 4.67 -5.20
CA MET A 98 10.37 3.90 -6.36
C MET A 98 9.99 2.46 -5.96
N ALA A 99 10.75 1.84 -5.09
CA ALA A 99 10.43 0.49 -4.60
C ALA A 99 9.09 0.45 -3.88
N ALA A 100 8.79 1.42 -3.03
CA ALA A 100 7.49 1.52 -2.36
C ALA A 100 6.36 1.74 -3.38
N THR A 101 6.57 2.62 -4.37
CA THR A 101 5.60 2.86 -5.45
C THR A 101 5.29 1.58 -6.22
N GLN A 102 6.32 0.82 -6.57
CA GLN A 102 6.15 -0.44 -7.29
C GLN A 102 5.37 -1.46 -6.47
N PHE A 103 5.74 -1.66 -5.23
CA PHE A 103 5.08 -2.65 -4.38
C PHE A 103 3.60 -2.33 -4.16
N LEU A 104 3.32 -1.13 -3.70
CA LEU A 104 1.94 -0.71 -3.42
C LEU A 104 1.11 -0.63 -4.72
N GLY A 105 1.72 -0.19 -5.81
CA GLY A 105 1.05 -0.10 -7.11
C GLY A 105 0.66 -1.46 -7.67
N MET A 106 1.50 -2.49 -7.53
CA MET A 106 1.16 -3.84 -7.98
C MET A 106 -0.09 -4.37 -7.26
N ILE A 107 -0.23 -4.07 -5.98
CA ILE A 107 -1.38 -4.51 -5.19
C ILE A 107 -2.61 -3.67 -5.52
N SER A 108 -2.52 -2.35 -5.44
CA SER A 108 -3.65 -1.45 -5.62
C SER A 108 -4.23 -1.51 -7.03
N ASN A 109 -3.41 -1.72 -8.04
CA ASN A 109 -3.89 -1.78 -9.41
C ASN A 109 -4.80 -2.99 -9.64
N TYR A 110 -4.58 -4.08 -8.92
CA TYR A 110 -5.43 -5.27 -9.00
C TYR A 110 -6.61 -5.23 -8.03
N VAL A 111 -6.36 -4.86 -6.77
CA VAL A 111 -7.34 -5.00 -5.68
C VAL A 111 -8.31 -3.82 -5.63
N PHE A 112 -7.89 -2.64 -6.04
CA PHE A 112 -8.61 -1.40 -5.75
C PHE A 112 -9.07 -0.63 -6.98
N TRP A 113 -8.17 -0.30 -7.91
CA TRP A 113 -8.49 0.61 -9.01
C TRP A 113 -9.62 0.15 -9.92
N PRO A 114 -9.82 -1.16 -10.20
CA PRO A 114 -11.01 -1.57 -10.97
C PRO A 114 -12.34 -1.12 -10.37
N ARG A 115 -12.40 -0.93 -9.05
CA ARG A 115 -13.60 -0.44 -8.35
C ARG A 115 -14.01 0.97 -8.76
N MET A 116 -13.10 1.74 -9.33
CA MET A 116 -13.41 3.10 -9.80
C MET A 116 -14.38 3.07 -10.99
N LEU A 117 -14.29 2.04 -11.83
CA LEU A 117 -15.12 1.88 -13.02
C LEU A 117 -16.15 0.76 -12.88
N LEU A 118 -15.85 -0.26 -12.09
CA LEU A 118 -16.69 -1.44 -11.92
C LEU A 118 -17.23 -1.47 -10.49
N ALA A 119 -18.41 -0.91 -10.27
CA ALA A 119 -19.00 -0.74 -8.94
C ALA A 119 -19.17 -2.04 -8.16
N ARG A 120 -19.24 -3.18 -8.85
CA ARG A 120 -19.40 -4.51 -8.24
C ARG A 120 -18.15 -5.36 -8.34
N TRP A 121 -17.00 -4.75 -8.59
CA TRP A 121 -15.73 -5.46 -8.63
C TRP A 121 -15.39 -5.99 -7.24
N GLU A 122 -15.34 -7.29 -7.09
CA GLU A 122 -14.94 -7.95 -5.85
C GLU A 122 -14.13 -9.19 -6.19
N PRO A 123 -12.80 -9.10 -6.25
CA PRO A 123 -11.96 -10.28 -6.40
C PRO A 123 -12.10 -11.16 -5.14
N ASP A 124 -12.08 -12.48 -5.33
CA ASP A 124 -12.16 -13.39 -4.19
C ASP A 124 -10.86 -13.38 -3.37
N ASP A 125 -10.92 -13.97 -2.17
CA ASP A 125 -9.78 -13.96 -1.24
C ASP A 125 -8.55 -14.67 -1.83
N THR A 126 -8.76 -15.72 -2.61
CA THR A 126 -7.67 -16.44 -3.28
C THR A 126 -6.96 -15.53 -4.29
N ALA A 127 -7.72 -14.81 -5.10
CA ALA A 127 -7.17 -13.86 -6.08
C ALA A 127 -6.40 -12.73 -5.39
N ILE A 128 -6.92 -12.20 -4.29
CA ILE A 128 -6.27 -11.15 -3.49
C ILE A 128 -4.96 -11.67 -2.90
N THR A 129 -4.99 -12.84 -2.27
CA THR A 129 -3.79 -13.46 -1.70
C THR A 129 -2.74 -13.68 -2.77
N ASN A 130 -3.13 -14.20 -3.93
CA ASN A 130 -2.21 -14.37 -5.05
C ASN A 130 -1.61 -13.05 -5.53
N ALA A 131 -2.40 -11.98 -5.60
CA ALA A 131 -1.90 -10.66 -5.99
C ALA A 131 -0.81 -10.16 -5.03
N VAL A 132 -1.02 -10.33 -3.72
CA VAL A 132 -0.02 -9.97 -2.70
C VAL A 132 1.23 -10.84 -2.84
N ASP A 133 1.06 -12.16 -2.96
CA ASP A 133 2.17 -13.10 -3.08
C ASP A 133 3.03 -12.80 -4.32
N GLN A 134 2.40 -12.52 -5.46
CA GLN A 134 3.12 -12.18 -6.68
C GLN A 134 3.85 -10.84 -6.57
N ALA A 135 3.27 -9.86 -5.91
CA ALA A 135 3.93 -8.59 -5.63
C ALA A 135 5.17 -8.80 -4.75
N VAL A 136 5.04 -9.61 -3.69
CA VAL A 136 6.17 -9.95 -2.81
C VAL A 136 7.29 -10.66 -3.60
N LEU A 137 6.94 -11.66 -4.38
CA LEU A 137 7.94 -12.38 -5.20
C LEU A 137 8.65 -11.45 -6.18
N THR A 138 7.93 -10.53 -6.80
CA THR A 138 8.49 -9.54 -7.71
C THR A 138 9.49 -8.62 -6.98
N MET A 139 9.11 -8.15 -5.80
CA MET A 139 10.00 -7.32 -4.98
C MET A 139 11.26 -8.09 -4.56
N LEU A 140 11.12 -9.35 -4.14
CA LEU A 140 12.25 -10.18 -3.76
C LEU A 140 13.19 -10.40 -4.94
N ALA A 141 12.65 -10.68 -6.11
CA ALA A 141 13.43 -10.89 -7.32
C ALA A 141 14.24 -9.64 -7.70
N ARG A 142 13.64 -8.46 -7.54
CA ARG A 142 14.27 -7.19 -7.92
C ARG A 142 15.21 -6.64 -6.84
N TYR A 143 14.81 -6.72 -5.59
CA TYR A 143 15.44 -6.01 -4.48
C TYR A 143 15.99 -6.90 -3.38
N GLY A 144 15.68 -8.17 -3.37
CA GLY A 144 16.19 -9.08 -2.33
C GLY A 144 17.69 -9.21 -2.38
N ALA A 145 18.35 -9.14 -1.23
CA ALA A 145 19.76 -9.44 -1.11
C ALA A 145 20.02 -10.96 -1.28
N PRO A 146 21.25 -11.38 -1.61
CA PRO A 146 21.58 -12.80 -1.71
C PRO A 146 21.18 -13.54 -0.42
N GLY A 147 20.46 -14.66 -0.57
CA GLY A 147 19.95 -15.46 0.56
C GLY A 147 18.51 -15.18 0.97
N THR A 148 17.89 -14.07 0.54
CA THR A 148 16.49 -13.75 0.86
C THR A 148 15.49 -14.54 0.01
N HIS A 149 15.95 -15.24 -1.02
CA HIS A 149 15.10 -16.04 -1.91
C HIS A 149 14.96 -17.49 -1.45
N SER A 150 15.73 -17.91 -0.48
CA SER A 150 15.75 -19.29 0.01
C SER A 150 14.97 -19.42 1.32
N ALA A 151 13.67 -19.48 1.19
CA ALA A 151 12.87 -19.94 2.34
C ALA A 151 11.44 -20.23 1.92
#